data_338463910af6b1a31bd9a5604eddc873
#
_entry.id   338463910af6b1a31bd9a5604eddc873
#
_cell.length_a   1.000
_cell.length_b   1.000
_cell.length_c   1.000
_cell.angle_alpha   90.00
_cell.angle_beta   90.00
_cell.angle_gamma   90.00
#
_symmetry.space_group_name_H-M   'P 1'
#
loop_
_entity.id
_entity.type
_entity.pdbx_description
1 polymer ?
#
loop_
_entity_poly.entity_id
_entity_poly.type
_entity_poly.pdbx_seq_one_letter_code
_entity_poly.pdbx_strand_id
1 'polypeptide(L)'
;EEGLKTTATMMFGTVETTREIVEHWDHIRSLQDETGGFRAFILWSFQGLNTRLAAERPEIKKQSSNRYLRLLAVSRLFLDNVPNIQSSWVTQGSYIGQLALLFGANDLGSTMMEENVVKAAGASYRMNQDEMIRLIKDIGEKPAKRNTNYDILERFY
;
A
#
# COMPACT_ATOMS: atom_id res chain seq x y z
N GLU A 1 -9.66 22.53 -13.52
CA GLU A 1 -9.49 21.45 -12.53
C GLU A 1 -10.64 20.45 -12.69
N GLU A 2 -10.29 19.18 -12.97
CA GLU A 2 -11.28 18.17 -13.40
C GLU A 2 -12.09 17.58 -12.24
N GLY A 3 -11.76 17.91 -10.98
CA GLY A 3 -12.47 17.40 -9.78
C GLY A 3 -12.35 15.90 -9.55
N LEU A 4 -11.42 15.23 -10.22
CA LEU A 4 -11.22 13.79 -10.09
C LEU A 4 -10.58 13.44 -8.74
N LYS A 5 -11.10 12.39 -8.11
CA LYS A 5 -10.49 11.79 -6.92
C LYS A 5 -9.59 10.63 -7.33
N THR A 6 -8.41 10.55 -6.72
CA THR A 6 -7.38 9.57 -7.07
C THR A 6 -6.74 8.94 -5.84
N THR A 7 -5.72 8.13 -6.06
CA THR A 7 -4.90 7.49 -5.03
C THR A 7 -3.46 7.98 -5.17
N ALA A 8 -2.85 8.39 -4.07
CA ALA A 8 -1.42 8.65 -4.02
C ALA A 8 -0.65 7.35 -3.77
N THR A 9 0.51 7.19 -4.37
CA THR A 9 1.35 6.01 -4.19
C THR A 9 2.79 6.41 -3.93
N MET A 10 3.52 5.59 -3.17
CA MET A 10 4.96 5.71 -3.04
C MET A 10 5.61 4.33 -3.18
N MET A 11 6.48 4.18 -4.16
CA MET A 11 7.39 3.04 -4.24
C MET A 11 8.68 3.39 -3.50
N PHE A 12 9.18 2.48 -2.68
CA PHE A 12 10.45 2.65 -1.96
C PHE A 12 11.38 1.46 -2.16
N GLY A 13 12.66 1.67 -1.87
CA GLY A 13 13.68 0.62 -1.88
C GLY A 13 14.43 0.53 -3.19
N THR A 14 14.57 1.63 -3.90
CA THR A 14 15.45 1.81 -5.05
C THR A 14 16.72 2.58 -4.65
N VAL A 15 16.83 3.82 -5.07
CA VAL A 15 18.01 4.69 -4.84
C VAL A 15 17.71 5.89 -3.95
N GLU A 16 16.46 6.00 -3.50
CA GLU A 16 16.00 7.12 -2.69
C GLU A 16 16.64 7.13 -1.30
N THR A 17 16.91 8.32 -0.80
CA THR A 17 17.31 8.59 0.58
C THR A 17 16.10 8.69 1.52
N THR A 18 16.33 8.60 2.82
CA THR A 18 15.27 8.85 3.82
C THR A 18 14.70 10.25 3.71
N ARG A 19 15.53 11.24 3.35
CA ARG A 19 15.09 12.62 3.15
C ARG A 19 14.09 12.72 2.00
N GLU A 20 14.37 12.10 0.86
CA GLU A 20 13.48 12.12 -0.30
C GLU A 20 12.15 11.40 -0.01
N ILE A 21 12.15 10.36 0.83
CA ILE A 21 10.91 9.73 1.32
C ILE A 21 10.06 10.75 2.09
N VAL A 22 10.66 11.51 3.01
CA VAL A 22 9.95 12.53 3.80
C VAL A 22 9.46 13.66 2.90
N GLU A 23 10.28 14.15 1.98
CA GLU A 23 9.91 15.18 1.01
C GLU A 23 8.72 14.73 0.14
N HIS A 24 8.69 13.45 -0.26
CA HIS A 24 7.56 12.89 -1.02
C HIS A 24 6.26 12.89 -0.18
N TRP A 25 6.32 12.50 1.09
CA TRP A 25 5.15 12.59 1.97
C TRP A 25 4.69 14.04 2.18
N ASP A 26 5.61 14.99 2.32
CA ASP A 26 5.31 16.40 2.47
C ASP A 26 4.58 16.96 1.24
N HIS A 27 5.03 16.60 0.04
CA HIS A 27 4.33 16.95 -1.20
C HIS A 27 2.91 16.36 -1.27
N ILE A 28 2.74 15.07 -0.91
CA ILE A 28 1.41 14.44 -0.88
C ILE A 28 0.51 15.16 0.13
N ARG A 29 1.03 15.42 1.32
CA ARG A 29 0.29 16.11 2.39
C ARG A 29 -0.17 17.49 1.97
N SER A 30 0.75 18.30 1.45
CA SER A 30 0.46 19.66 0.99
C SER A 30 -0.56 19.67 -0.14
N LEU A 31 -0.41 18.78 -1.11
CA LEU A 31 -1.37 18.67 -2.21
C LEU A 31 -2.75 18.17 -1.73
N GLN A 32 -2.79 17.30 -0.72
CA GLN A 32 -4.05 16.88 -0.10
C GLN A 32 -4.73 18.02 0.66
N ASP A 33 -3.97 18.84 1.39
CA ASP A 33 -4.52 20.01 2.07
C ASP A 33 -5.11 21.02 1.07
N GLU A 34 -4.45 21.20 -0.08
CA GLU A 34 -4.92 22.10 -1.13
C GLU A 34 -6.15 21.56 -1.88
N THR A 35 -6.17 20.27 -2.21
CA THR A 35 -7.15 19.73 -3.17
C THR A 35 -8.18 18.79 -2.56
N GLY A 36 -7.86 18.15 -1.43
CA GLY A 36 -8.64 17.02 -0.90
C GLY A 36 -8.79 15.88 -1.92
N GLY A 37 -7.87 15.78 -2.90
CA GLY A 37 -8.01 14.92 -4.07
C GLY A 37 -7.69 13.44 -3.83
N PHE A 38 -6.92 13.11 -2.80
CA PHE A 38 -6.52 11.73 -2.53
C PHE A 38 -7.53 11.02 -1.64
N ARG A 39 -8.07 9.90 -2.11
CA ARG A 39 -8.92 8.98 -1.34
C ARG A 39 -8.12 8.02 -0.49
N ALA A 40 -6.93 7.67 -0.97
CA ALA A 40 -6.04 6.73 -0.30
C ALA A 40 -4.58 6.98 -0.64
N PHE A 41 -3.71 6.46 0.23
CA PHE A 41 -2.28 6.33 -0.01
C PHE A 41 -1.89 4.85 -0.01
N ILE A 42 -1.01 4.45 -0.93
CA ILE A 42 -0.49 3.09 -1.04
C ILE A 42 1.03 3.13 -1.02
N LEU A 43 1.62 2.55 0.01
CA LEU A 43 3.06 2.31 0.11
C LEU A 43 3.40 0.91 -0.40
N TRP A 44 4.37 0.78 -1.30
CA TRP A 44 4.82 -0.52 -1.80
C TRP A 44 6.32 -0.57 -2.05
N SER A 45 6.93 -1.73 -1.83
CA SER A 45 8.35 -1.91 -2.04
C SER A 45 8.67 -2.24 -3.49
N PHE A 46 9.80 -1.74 -3.98
CA PHE A 46 10.32 -2.08 -5.28
C PHE A 46 10.51 -3.60 -5.40
N GLN A 47 10.01 -4.17 -6.50
CA GLN A 47 10.17 -5.57 -6.85
C GLN A 47 11.22 -5.66 -7.96
N GLY A 48 12.48 -5.88 -7.56
CA GLY A 48 13.63 -5.77 -8.46
C GLY A 48 13.92 -7.01 -9.32
N LEU A 49 13.35 -8.17 -8.97
CA LEU A 49 13.62 -9.40 -9.72
C LEU A 49 13.17 -9.23 -11.18
N ASN A 50 14.05 -9.55 -12.13
CA ASN A 50 13.83 -9.41 -13.56
C ASN A 50 13.68 -7.95 -14.07
N THR A 51 14.15 -6.94 -13.32
CA THR A 51 14.12 -5.54 -13.78
C THR A 51 15.50 -5.10 -14.27
N ARG A 52 15.50 -4.22 -15.28
CA ARG A 52 16.72 -3.60 -15.80
C ARG A 52 17.43 -2.79 -14.70
N LEU A 53 16.69 -2.06 -13.89
CA LEU A 53 17.26 -1.25 -12.81
C LEU A 53 18.05 -2.10 -11.81
N ALA A 54 17.51 -3.25 -11.39
CA ALA A 54 18.21 -4.14 -10.46
C ALA A 54 19.45 -4.80 -11.11
N ALA A 55 19.43 -5.03 -12.42
CA ALA A 55 20.59 -5.54 -13.15
C ALA A 55 21.73 -4.50 -13.27
N GLU A 56 21.37 -3.23 -13.48
CA GLU A 56 22.32 -2.11 -13.58
C GLU A 56 22.81 -1.60 -12.21
N ARG A 57 22.02 -1.84 -11.13
CA ARG A 57 22.27 -1.34 -9.78
C ARG A 57 22.23 -2.50 -8.76
N PRO A 58 23.29 -3.34 -8.70
CA PRO A 58 23.31 -4.54 -7.85
C PRO A 58 23.30 -4.23 -6.34
N GLU A 59 23.55 -2.99 -5.96
CA GLU A 59 23.39 -2.52 -4.58
C GLU A 59 21.91 -2.42 -4.13
N ILE A 60 20.96 -2.36 -5.05
CA ILE A 60 19.52 -2.35 -4.74
C ILE A 60 19.12 -3.76 -4.30
N LYS A 61 18.76 -3.89 -3.03
CA LYS A 61 18.36 -5.16 -2.43
C LYS A 61 16.86 -5.20 -2.15
N LYS A 62 16.31 -6.42 -2.15
CA LYS A 62 14.93 -6.64 -1.72
C LYS A 62 14.71 -6.03 -0.33
N GLN A 63 13.66 -5.25 -0.20
CA GLN A 63 13.32 -4.58 1.05
C GLN A 63 12.70 -5.56 2.06
N SER A 64 13.03 -5.38 3.34
CA SER A 64 12.46 -6.21 4.41
C SER A 64 11.03 -5.78 4.73
N SER A 65 10.22 -6.75 5.17
CA SER A 65 8.87 -6.46 5.67
C SER A 65 8.87 -5.55 6.90
N ASN A 66 9.92 -5.61 7.73
CA ASN A 66 10.09 -4.69 8.86
C ASN A 66 10.21 -3.23 8.38
N ARG A 67 11.03 -2.96 7.35
CA ARG A 67 11.14 -1.61 6.78
C ARG A 67 9.81 -1.14 6.19
N TYR A 68 9.09 -2.03 5.50
CA TYR A 68 7.76 -1.73 4.97
C TYR A 68 6.79 -1.32 6.10
N LEU A 69 6.65 -2.13 7.15
CA LEU A 69 5.74 -1.86 8.25
C LEU A 69 6.08 -0.57 9.01
N ARG A 70 7.38 -0.29 9.23
CA ARG A 70 7.82 0.96 9.84
C ARG A 70 7.49 2.18 8.98
N LEU A 71 7.76 2.14 7.68
CA LEU A 71 7.42 3.24 6.76
C LEU A 71 5.91 3.42 6.68
N LEU A 72 5.14 2.34 6.69
CA LEU A 72 3.67 2.39 6.69
C LEU A 72 3.14 3.10 7.94
N ALA A 73 3.66 2.74 9.13
CA ALA A 73 3.28 3.39 10.38
C ALA A 73 3.61 4.88 10.38
N VAL A 74 4.80 5.24 9.91
CA VAL A 74 5.19 6.66 9.76
C VAL A 74 4.30 7.36 8.73
N SER A 75 3.98 6.71 7.61
CA SER A 75 3.04 7.27 6.62
C SER A 75 1.69 7.60 7.24
N ARG A 76 1.14 6.72 8.10
CA ARG A 76 -0.13 6.98 8.79
C ARG A 76 -0.07 8.20 9.72
N LEU A 77 1.04 8.36 10.42
CA LEU A 77 1.23 9.51 11.32
C LEU A 77 1.46 10.82 10.56
N PHE A 78 2.17 10.74 9.43
CA PHE A 78 2.53 11.92 8.64
C PHE A 78 1.39 12.39 7.73
N LEU A 79 0.66 11.45 7.11
CA LEU A 79 -0.45 11.69 6.18
C LEU A 79 -1.80 11.59 6.91
N ASP A 80 -1.96 12.30 8.04
CA ASP A 80 -3.19 12.32 8.84
C ASP A 80 -4.40 12.91 8.09
N ASN A 81 -4.15 13.70 7.03
CA ASN A 81 -5.16 14.26 6.12
C ASN A 81 -5.59 13.30 4.99
N VAL A 82 -4.94 12.15 4.82
CA VAL A 82 -5.35 11.11 3.87
C VAL A 82 -6.16 10.03 4.59
N PRO A 83 -7.46 9.88 4.29
CA PRO A 83 -8.36 9.06 5.12
C PRO A 83 -8.00 7.56 5.10
N ASN A 84 -7.53 7.05 3.97
CA ASN A 84 -7.26 5.63 3.81
C ASN A 84 -5.80 5.35 3.49
N ILE A 85 -5.24 4.36 4.16
CA ILE A 85 -3.94 3.78 3.80
C ILE A 85 -4.15 2.31 3.47
N GLN A 86 -3.83 1.95 2.23
CA GLN A 86 -4.00 0.59 1.73
C GLN A 86 -2.73 -0.22 1.99
N SER A 87 -2.93 -1.42 2.50
CA SER A 87 -1.88 -2.43 2.61
C SER A 87 -1.46 -2.97 1.24
N SER A 88 -0.17 -3.15 1.03
CA SER A 88 0.38 -3.70 -0.23
C SER A 88 0.65 -5.22 -0.10
N TRP A 89 -0.38 -6.02 0.21
CA TRP A 89 -0.24 -7.47 0.31
C TRP A 89 0.26 -8.12 -0.98
N VAL A 90 -0.02 -7.54 -2.12
CA VAL A 90 0.44 -8.03 -3.45
C VAL A 90 1.97 -8.10 -3.52
N THR A 91 2.68 -7.17 -2.87
CA THR A 91 4.16 -7.15 -2.82
C THR A 91 4.74 -7.79 -1.58
N GLN A 92 3.98 -7.84 -0.48
CA GLN A 92 4.46 -8.27 0.84
C GLN A 92 3.98 -9.67 1.26
N GLY A 93 2.94 -10.19 0.60
CA GLY A 93 2.23 -11.40 1.00
C GLY A 93 1.11 -11.16 2.01
N SER A 94 0.23 -12.16 2.16
CA SER A 94 -1.00 -12.05 2.93
C SER A 94 -0.77 -11.75 4.43
N TYR A 95 0.20 -12.41 5.06
CA TYR A 95 0.49 -12.20 6.50
C TYR A 95 1.06 -10.82 6.81
N ILE A 96 1.95 -10.30 5.98
CA ILE A 96 2.44 -8.93 6.14
C ILE A 96 1.34 -7.93 5.80
N GLY A 97 0.49 -8.25 4.82
CA GLY A 97 -0.72 -7.49 4.53
C GLY A 97 -1.66 -7.39 5.72
N GLN A 98 -1.86 -8.48 6.46
CA GLN A 98 -2.63 -8.52 7.70
C GLN A 98 -1.97 -7.66 8.80
N LEU A 99 -0.66 -7.84 9.05
CA LEU A 99 0.09 -7.04 10.03
C LEU A 99 0.04 -5.55 9.71
N ALA A 100 0.02 -5.18 8.44
CA ALA A 100 -0.07 -3.77 8.03
C ALA A 100 -1.31 -3.07 8.58
N LEU A 101 -2.42 -3.79 8.82
CA LEU A 101 -3.61 -3.24 9.47
C LEU A 101 -3.36 -2.80 10.91
N LEU A 102 -2.45 -3.48 11.61
CA LEU A 102 -2.00 -3.09 12.97
C LEU A 102 -0.95 -1.96 12.95
N PHE A 103 -0.38 -1.68 11.77
CA PHE A 103 0.64 -0.64 11.56
C PHE A 103 0.10 0.60 10.84
N GLY A 104 -1.22 0.79 10.84
CA GLY A 104 -1.87 2.02 10.37
C GLY A 104 -2.57 1.93 9.02
N ALA A 105 -2.52 0.80 8.31
CA ALA A 105 -3.42 0.57 7.19
C ALA A 105 -4.85 0.32 7.70
N ASN A 106 -5.84 0.75 6.93
CA ASN A 106 -7.25 0.48 7.20
C ASN A 106 -7.98 -0.14 5.99
N ASP A 107 -7.21 -0.58 5.02
CA ASP A 107 -7.71 -1.17 3.78
C ASP A 107 -6.75 -2.26 3.28
N LEU A 108 -7.25 -3.46 3.00
CA LEU A 108 -6.48 -4.53 2.34
C LEU A 108 -6.45 -4.39 0.81
N GLY A 109 -7.19 -3.44 0.26
CA GLY A 109 -7.30 -3.28 -1.19
C GLY A 109 -8.30 -4.24 -1.81
N SER A 110 -8.00 -4.75 -2.99
CA SER A 110 -8.88 -5.63 -3.76
C SER A 110 -8.28 -7.01 -3.96
N THR A 111 -9.15 -7.99 -4.24
CA THR A 111 -8.71 -9.25 -4.86
C THR A 111 -8.19 -8.97 -6.26
N MET A 112 -7.00 -9.47 -6.58
CA MET A 112 -6.43 -9.32 -7.93
C MET A 112 -6.97 -10.44 -8.84
N MET A 113 -7.66 -10.07 -9.92
CA MET A 113 -8.02 -11.03 -10.97
C MET A 113 -6.80 -11.43 -11.79
N GLU A 114 -6.01 -10.42 -12.21
CA GLU A 114 -4.72 -10.61 -12.86
C GLU A 114 -3.74 -9.55 -12.36
N GLU A 115 -2.56 -9.98 -11.92
CA GLU A 115 -1.46 -9.08 -11.52
C GLU A 115 -0.23 -9.41 -12.36
N ASN A 116 -0.21 -8.84 -13.55
CA ASN A 116 0.84 -9.13 -14.53
C ASN A 116 2.12 -8.31 -14.29
N VAL A 117 2.01 -7.11 -13.77
CA VAL A 117 3.17 -6.21 -13.56
C VAL A 117 4.05 -6.72 -12.43
N VAL A 118 3.47 -6.93 -11.24
CA VAL A 118 4.21 -7.42 -10.07
C VAL A 118 4.67 -8.87 -10.26
N LYS A 119 3.87 -9.69 -10.99
CA LYS A 119 4.22 -11.06 -11.35
C LYS A 119 5.43 -11.11 -12.31
N ALA A 120 5.49 -10.22 -13.30
CA ALA A 120 6.65 -10.11 -14.20
C ALA A 120 7.92 -9.74 -13.43
N ALA A 121 7.80 -8.94 -12.36
CA ALA A 121 8.88 -8.61 -11.45
C ALA A 121 9.16 -9.67 -10.36
N GLY A 122 8.49 -10.84 -10.42
CA GLY A 122 8.78 -12.01 -9.58
C GLY A 122 7.96 -12.17 -8.30
N ALA A 123 6.99 -11.29 -8.02
CA ALA A 123 6.04 -11.49 -6.93
C ALA A 123 4.76 -12.18 -7.44
N SER A 124 4.26 -13.19 -6.71
CA SER A 124 3.10 -13.99 -7.13
C SER A 124 2.18 -14.36 -5.96
N TYR A 125 1.80 -13.38 -5.15
CA TYR A 125 0.81 -13.61 -4.10
C TYR A 125 -0.60 -13.53 -4.67
N ARG A 126 -1.49 -14.41 -4.15
CA ARG A 126 -2.91 -14.41 -4.48
C ARG A 126 -3.70 -14.45 -3.19
N MET A 127 -4.85 -13.79 -3.17
CA MET A 127 -5.76 -13.78 -2.05
C MET A 127 -7.20 -13.62 -2.56
N ASN A 128 -8.11 -14.46 -2.07
CA ASN A 128 -9.53 -14.35 -2.37
C ASN A 128 -10.27 -13.56 -1.26
N GLN A 129 -11.54 -13.30 -1.48
CA GLN A 129 -12.36 -12.52 -0.53
C GLN A 129 -12.47 -13.21 0.83
N ASP A 130 -12.67 -14.52 0.88
CA ASP A 130 -12.83 -15.26 2.14
C ASP A 130 -11.56 -15.23 2.98
N GLU A 131 -10.41 -15.33 2.33
CA GLU A 131 -9.11 -15.19 2.98
C GLU A 131 -8.91 -13.78 3.54
N MET A 132 -9.27 -12.73 2.79
CA MET A 132 -9.21 -11.35 3.27
C MET A 132 -10.08 -11.15 4.52
N ILE A 133 -11.33 -11.65 4.47
CA ILE A 133 -12.27 -11.59 5.59
C ILE A 133 -11.69 -12.30 6.81
N ARG A 134 -11.16 -13.51 6.64
CA ARG A 134 -10.54 -14.29 7.71
C ARG A 134 -9.36 -13.54 8.33
N LEU A 135 -8.43 -13.04 7.52
CA LEU A 135 -7.24 -12.31 7.99
C LEU A 135 -7.61 -11.07 8.81
N ILE A 136 -8.65 -10.33 8.40
CA ILE A 136 -9.12 -9.16 9.16
C ILE A 136 -9.76 -9.60 10.49
N LYS A 137 -10.58 -10.66 10.49
CA LYS A 137 -11.18 -11.19 11.72
C LYS A 137 -10.16 -11.76 12.70
N ASP A 138 -9.11 -12.41 12.21
CA ASP A 138 -8.05 -13.03 13.03
C ASP A 138 -7.29 -12.00 13.90
N ILE A 139 -7.28 -10.73 13.52
CA ILE A 139 -6.69 -9.63 14.30
C ILE A 139 -7.75 -8.87 15.13
N GLY A 140 -8.99 -9.34 15.20
CA GLY A 140 -10.07 -8.72 15.98
C GLY A 140 -10.78 -7.56 15.28
N GLU A 141 -10.49 -7.30 14.01
CA GLU A 141 -11.10 -6.22 13.24
C GLU A 141 -12.38 -6.68 12.51
N LYS A 142 -13.20 -5.71 12.10
CA LYS A 142 -14.50 -5.95 11.45
C LYS A 142 -14.39 -5.73 9.94
N PRO A 143 -14.34 -6.80 9.12
CA PRO A 143 -14.19 -6.65 7.68
C PRO A 143 -15.43 -6.05 7.03
N ALA A 144 -15.18 -5.20 6.03
CA ALA A 144 -16.21 -4.63 5.18
C ALA A 144 -15.75 -4.61 3.73
N LYS A 145 -16.69 -4.82 2.81
CA LYS A 145 -16.48 -4.64 1.37
C LYS A 145 -16.81 -3.22 0.99
N ARG A 146 -15.95 -2.60 0.21
CA ARG A 146 -16.11 -1.24 -0.30
C ARG A 146 -16.07 -1.19 -1.83
N ASN A 147 -16.58 -0.11 -2.41
CA ASN A 147 -16.34 0.24 -3.80
C ASN A 147 -15.04 1.08 -3.97
N THR A 148 -14.76 1.52 -5.18
CA THR A 148 -13.61 2.39 -5.50
C THR A 148 -13.72 3.79 -4.89
N ASN A 149 -14.92 4.21 -4.51
CA ASN A 149 -15.18 5.49 -3.85
C ASN A 149 -15.00 5.41 -2.32
N TYR A 150 -14.67 4.24 -1.78
CA TYR A 150 -14.63 3.92 -0.35
C TYR A 150 -16.00 3.90 0.34
N ASP A 151 -17.12 3.82 -0.41
CA ASP A 151 -18.43 3.56 0.16
C ASP A 151 -18.54 2.11 0.59
N ILE A 152 -19.03 1.86 1.80
CA ILE A 152 -19.22 0.51 2.33
C ILE A 152 -20.43 -0.12 1.64
N LEU A 153 -20.20 -1.25 0.98
CA LEU A 153 -21.23 -2.03 0.30
C LEU A 153 -21.79 -3.16 1.18
N GLU A 154 -20.94 -3.77 2.00
CA GLU A 154 -21.29 -4.93 2.81
C GLU A 154 -20.40 -5.03 4.05
N ARG A 155 -20.93 -5.54 5.16
CA ARG A 155 -20.20 -5.78 6.41
C ARG A 155 -20.27 -7.25 6.78
N PHE A 156 -19.13 -7.83 7.20
CA PHE A 156 -18.97 -9.26 7.51
C PHE A 156 -18.76 -9.48 9.02
N TYR A 157 -19.78 -9.25 9.81
CA TYR A 157 -19.75 -9.44 11.27
C TYR A 157 -19.62 -10.89 11.70
#